data_24b4c257a07f531cd07bf9592cf1ee2e
#
_entry.id   24b4c257a07f531cd07bf9592cf1ee2e
#
_cell.length_a   1.000
_cell.length_b   1.000
_cell.length_c   1.000
_cell.angle_alpha   90.00
_cell.angle_beta   90.00
_cell.angle_gamma   90.00
#
_symmetry.space_group_name_H-M   'P 1'
#
loop_
_entity.id
_entity.type
_entity.pdbx_description
1 polymer ?
#
loop_
_entity_poly.entity_id
_entity_poly.type
_entity_poly.pdbx_seq_one_letter_code
_entity_poly.pdbx_strand_id
1 'polypeptide(L)'
;SSVTNHFAIENGNFNETSIWQQSRPWDSTHGIFDWSELESNEEYWGQSKWQLDEFITPTPWCIANVTGMNGIGATLVGEPIQVNDEEAEIADYAVKLTNRPNPYMATQIVPGYMSLGTTWATADVMKLEKTADGGAFDGIAFKGKPDAIQFDYMRTHGKATGDATANEGEETYEATTINANEPATVVAYLWKGQYAQANVPGETKFSNPSKVTMYNRDRNILGLETTTGGNVTTSEDAACVASVVKSIEGDQTDSLATMVVDLNYGEFAGTDVLPDSLNIIFSASDYFGKRSKVGAGNSLTVDNVKLLYYHSLKDVTFNGKPVAFSEGNTATLTEGYDAKKLSFVKVGEGATVSSSFNKETNVLTLTVKAQDVRFNPEAVTTYTIQFAPTETGINDVKTNVSAASKTIYTIDGRRANTLIKGVNIINNKKIIK
;
A
#
# COMPACT_ATOMS: atom_id res chain seq x y z
N SER A 1 -21.92 -10.39 14.72
CA SER A 1 -21.38 -9.92 13.44
C SER A 1 -19.91 -9.59 13.62
N SER A 2 -19.04 -10.30 12.90
CA SER A 2 -17.61 -9.99 12.88
C SER A 2 -17.43 -8.58 12.31
N VAL A 3 -16.81 -7.71 13.08
CA VAL A 3 -16.48 -6.36 12.60
C VAL A 3 -15.30 -6.52 11.64
N THR A 4 -15.50 -6.19 10.37
CA THR A 4 -14.47 -6.25 9.34
C THR A 4 -13.36 -5.25 9.67
N ASN A 5 -12.11 -5.72 9.65
CA ASN A 5 -10.95 -4.86 9.85
C ASN A 5 -10.62 -4.12 8.54
N HIS A 6 -11.01 -2.85 8.47
CA HIS A 6 -10.72 -1.97 7.32
C HIS A 6 -9.35 -1.27 7.42
N PHE A 7 -8.45 -1.73 8.31
CA PHE A 7 -7.13 -1.17 8.55
C PHE A 7 -5.99 -2.13 8.21
N ALA A 8 -6.28 -3.37 7.83
CA ALA A 8 -5.31 -4.40 7.52
C ALA A 8 -5.51 -4.97 6.12
N ILE A 9 -4.48 -5.63 5.60
CA ILE A 9 -4.51 -6.39 4.37
C ILE A 9 -4.72 -7.86 4.74
N GLU A 10 -5.74 -8.48 4.19
CA GLU A 10 -5.94 -9.92 4.32
C GLU A 10 -4.90 -10.68 3.49
N ASN A 11 -4.47 -11.85 3.98
CA ASN A 11 -3.52 -12.73 3.28
C ASN A 11 -2.25 -12.02 2.77
N GLY A 12 -1.72 -11.08 3.52
CA GLY A 12 -0.46 -10.41 3.18
C GLY A 12 0.78 -11.29 3.33
N ASN A 13 0.66 -12.42 4.05
CA ASN A 13 1.69 -13.46 4.18
C ASN A 13 1.51 -14.60 3.17
N PHE A 14 0.53 -14.54 2.30
CA PHE A 14 0.23 -15.50 1.22
C PHE A 14 0.05 -16.97 1.68
N ASN A 15 -0.11 -17.24 2.96
CA ASN A 15 -0.18 -18.59 3.53
C ASN A 15 -1.57 -19.18 3.56
N GLU A 16 -2.61 -18.37 3.38
CA GLU A 16 -3.99 -18.84 3.31
C GLU A 16 -4.34 -19.36 1.91
N THR A 17 -3.78 -20.51 1.55
CA THR A 17 -3.97 -21.10 0.21
C THR A 17 -5.40 -21.53 -0.07
N SER A 18 -6.22 -21.75 0.96
CA SER A 18 -7.65 -22.11 0.81
C SER A 18 -8.50 -21.00 0.20
N ILE A 19 -8.04 -19.75 0.28
CA ILE A 19 -8.73 -18.59 -0.29
C ILE A 19 -8.11 -18.10 -1.60
N TRP A 20 -7.10 -18.81 -2.12
CA TRP A 20 -6.55 -18.48 -3.41
C TRP A 20 -7.58 -18.78 -4.49
N GLN A 21 -7.85 -17.77 -5.28
CA GLN A 21 -8.81 -17.84 -6.38
C GLN A 21 -8.09 -17.85 -7.72
N GLN A 22 -8.72 -18.42 -8.71
CA GLN A 22 -8.26 -18.24 -10.07
C GLN A 22 -8.35 -16.76 -10.44
N SER A 23 -7.21 -16.15 -10.79
CA SER A 23 -7.26 -14.86 -11.45
C SER A 23 -7.83 -15.08 -12.85
N ARG A 24 -8.83 -14.30 -13.21
CA ARG A 24 -9.33 -14.31 -14.58
C ARG A 24 -8.34 -13.55 -15.45
N PRO A 25 -7.62 -14.22 -16.36
CA PRO A 25 -6.65 -13.53 -17.17
C PRO A 25 -7.40 -12.62 -18.13
N TRP A 26 -6.81 -11.47 -18.33
CA TRP A 26 -7.29 -10.55 -19.34
C TRP A 26 -7.10 -11.13 -20.74
N ASP A 27 -8.16 -11.21 -21.53
CA ASP A 27 -8.10 -11.61 -22.94
C ASP A 27 -8.10 -10.37 -23.82
N SER A 28 -7.04 -10.23 -24.62
CA SER A 28 -6.84 -9.11 -25.52
C SER A 28 -7.85 -9.06 -26.69
N THR A 29 -8.61 -10.12 -26.93
CA THR A 29 -9.58 -10.17 -28.02
C THR A 29 -10.95 -9.62 -27.66
N HIS A 30 -11.23 -9.50 -26.36
CA HIS A 30 -12.46 -8.94 -25.83
C HIS A 30 -12.17 -7.55 -25.31
N GLY A 31 -13.00 -6.63 -25.68
CA GLY A 31 -12.82 -5.24 -25.28
C GLY A 31 -12.66 -5.11 -23.76
N ILE A 32 -11.77 -4.26 -23.34
CA ILE A 32 -11.44 -3.94 -21.94
C ILE A 32 -12.66 -3.56 -21.09
N PHE A 33 -13.83 -3.47 -21.66
CA PHE A 33 -14.85 -2.59 -21.18
C PHE A 33 -16.05 -3.27 -20.66
N ASP A 34 -16.20 -4.54 -20.87
CA ASP A 34 -17.32 -5.26 -20.32
C ASP A 34 -16.87 -6.34 -19.35
N TRP A 35 -16.43 -5.90 -18.19
CA TRP A 35 -16.14 -6.78 -17.07
C TRP A 35 -17.38 -7.60 -16.69
N SER A 36 -18.59 -7.04 -16.88
CA SER A 36 -19.83 -7.75 -16.61
C SER A 36 -20.06 -8.89 -17.61
N GLU A 37 -19.66 -8.71 -18.85
CA GLU A 37 -19.68 -9.76 -19.87
C GLU A 37 -18.63 -10.84 -19.56
N LEU A 38 -17.45 -10.45 -19.10
CA LEU A 38 -16.42 -11.36 -18.64
C LEU A 38 -16.81 -12.11 -17.36
N GLU A 39 -17.47 -11.47 -16.43
CA GLU A 39 -17.93 -12.09 -15.19
C GLU A 39 -19.11 -13.03 -15.40
N SER A 40 -19.98 -12.77 -16.37
CA SER A 40 -21.20 -13.53 -16.60
C SER A 40 -21.05 -14.67 -17.62
N ASN A 41 -19.98 -14.72 -18.40
CA ASN A 41 -19.83 -15.65 -19.50
C ASN A 41 -18.86 -16.78 -19.16
N GLU A 42 -19.37 -17.82 -18.50
CA GLU A 42 -18.62 -19.05 -18.21
C GLU A 42 -18.11 -19.75 -19.48
N GLU A 43 -18.80 -19.61 -20.59
CA GLU A 43 -18.42 -20.20 -21.88
C GLU A 43 -17.17 -19.51 -22.45
N TYR A 44 -17.01 -18.26 -22.14
CA TYR A 44 -15.85 -17.44 -22.52
C TYR A 44 -14.55 -17.84 -21.79
N TRP A 45 -14.67 -18.13 -20.52
CA TRP A 45 -13.59 -18.64 -19.68
C TRP A 45 -13.37 -20.13 -19.84
N GLY A 46 -14.35 -20.82 -20.40
CA GLY A 46 -14.38 -22.26 -20.55
C GLY A 46 -13.56 -22.83 -21.71
N GLN A 47 -12.75 -22.02 -22.38
CA GLN A 47 -12.03 -22.49 -23.57
C GLN A 47 -10.93 -23.50 -23.26
N SER A 48 -10.45 -23.61 -22.06
CA SER A 48 -9.71 -24.77 -21.60
C SER A 48 -9.60 -24.76 -20.09
N LYS A 49 -10.18 -25.77 -19.46
CA LYS A 49 -10.15 -25.93 -17.99
C LYS A 49 -8.74 -25.95 -17.41
N TRP A 50 -7.75 -26.44 -18.17
CA TRP A 50 -6.36 -26.47 -17.75
C TRP A 50 -5.73 -25.07 -17.64
N GLN A 51 -6.16 -24.10 -18.45
CA GLN A 51 -5.66 -22.73 -18.37
C GLN A 51 -6.16 -22.01 -17.11
N LEU A 52 -7.36 -22.35 -16.67
CA LEU A 52 -7.93 -21.74 -15.46
C LEU A 52 -7.24 -22.25 -14.18
N ASP A 53 -6.82 -23.51 -14.16
CA ASP A 53 -6.16 -24.09 -12.97
C ASP A 53 -4.76 -23.52 -12.73
N GLU A 54 -4.15 -22.90 -13.73
CA GLU A 54 -2.82 -22.29 -13.64
C GLU A 54 -2.87 -20.81 -13.22
N PHE A 55 -4.03 -20.15 -13.26
CA PHE A 55 -4.18 -18.74 -12.89
C PHE A 55 -4.64 -18.56 -11.45
N ILE A 56 -3.83 -19.06 -10.53
CA ILE A 56 -4.12 -18.91 -9.10
C ILE A 56 -3.55 -17.61 -8.58
N THR A 57 -4.35 -16.86 -7.83
CA THR A 57 -3.93 -15.63 -7.17
C THR A 57 -4.38 -15.63 -5.71
N PRO A 58 -3.53 -15.18 -4.77
CA PRO A 58 -3.91 -15.10 -3.36
C PRO A 58 -4.89 -13.94 -3.15
N THR A 59 -6.14 -14.25 -2.84
CA THR A 59 -7.14 -13.22 -2.54
C THR A 59 -6.70 -12.40 -1.30
N PRO A 60 -6.78 -11.06 -1.32
CA PRO A 60 -7.40 -10.18 -2.32
C PRO A 60 -6.46 -9.71 -3.46
N TRP A 61 -5.29 -10.29 -3.59
CA TRP A 61 -4.30 -9.94 -4.61
C TRP A 61 -4.70 -10.47 -5.98
N CYS A 62 -4.41 -9.70 -7.01
CA CYS A 62 -4.57 -10.07 -8.41
C CYS A 62 -3.20 -10.05 -9.11
N ILE A 63 -2.81 -11.19 -9.68
CA ILE A 63 -1.57 -11.33 -10.46
C ILE A 63 -1.88 -11.03 -11.92
N ALA A 64 -1.01 -10.31 -12.61
CA ALA A 64 -1.15 -9.90 -14.00
C ALA A 64 -0.80 -11.04 -14.99
N ASN A 65 -1.38 -12.20 -14.78
CA ASN A 65 -1.29 -13.30 -15.75
C ASN A 65 -2.10 -12.94 -16.99
N VAL A 66 -1.56 -13.22 -18.18
CA VAL A 66 -2.22 -12.91 -19.44
C VAL A 66 -2.40 -14.15 -20.29
N THR A 67 -3.57 -14.25 -20.95
CA THR A 67 -3.78 -15.20 -22.04
C THR A 67 -3.32 -14.58 -23.36
N GLY A 68 -2.73 -15.39 -24.22
CA GLY A 68 -2.52 -15.01 -25.61
C GLY A 68 -3.83 -14.91 -26.40
N MET A 69 -3.71 -14.59 -27.68
CA MET A 69 -4.86 -14.45 -28.58
C MET A 69 -5.84 -15.63 -28.46
N ASN A 70 -7.10 -15.35 -28.15
CA ASN A 70 -8.19 -16.32 -28.05
C ASN A 70 -7.89 -17.54 -27.15
N GLY A 71 -7.21 -17.32 -26.04
CA GLY A 71 -6.83 -18.39 -25.14
C GLY A 71 -5.71 -19.30 -25.66
N ILE A 72 -5.06 -18.95 -26.76
CA ILE A 72 -3.89 -19.65 -27.26
C ILE A 72 -2.64 -19.13 -26.55
N GLY A 73 -2.14 -19.92 -25.61
CA GLY A 73 -0.98 -19.62 -24.81
C GLY A 73 -1.28 -18.65 -23.66
N ALA A 74 -0.85 -19.06 -22.52
CA ALA A 74 -0.86 -18.24 -21.31
C ALA A 74 0.55 -17.82 -20.97
N THR A 75 0.72 -16.62 -20.46
CA THR A 75 1.96 -16.18 -19.83
C THR A 75 1.70 -16.00 -18.35
N LEU A 76 2.17 -16.96 -17.57
CA LEU A 76 2.10 -16.92 -16.11
C LEU A 76 3.29 -16.12 -15.59
N VAL A 77 3.02 -14.99 -15.02
CA VAL A 77 4.05 -14.07 -14.50
C VAL A 77 4.16 -14.06 -12.98
N GLY A 78 3.27 -14.78 -12.31
CA GLY A 78 3.31 -14.93 -10.86
C GLY A 78 2.97 -16.34 -10.45
N GLU A 79 3.70 -16.84 -9.46
CA GLU A 79 3.56 -18.18 -8.91
C GLU A 79 3.80 -18.19 -7.40
N PRO A 80 3.11 -19.07 -6.64
CA PRO A 80 3.47 -19.33 -5.26
C PRO A 80 4.80 -20.10 -5.21
N ILE A 81 5.67 -19.70 -4.29
CA ILE A 81 6.87 -20.46 -3.97
C ILE A 81 6.94 -20.71 -2.47
N GLN A 82 7.35 -21.91 -2.08
CA GLN A 82 7.66 -22.20 -0.68
C GLN A 82 9.01 -21.58 -0.33
N VAL A 83 9.06 -20.82 0.76
CA VAL A 83 10.26 -20.07 1.18
C VAL A 83 10.92 -20.63 2.44
N ASN A 84 10.28 -21.60 3.09
CA ASN A 84 10.88 -22.36 4.18
C ASN A 84 11.31 -23.75 3.70
N ASP A 85 11.80 -24.61 4.62
CA ASP A 85 12.22 -25.97 4.33
C ASP A 85 11.08 -26.75 3.64
N GLU A 86 11.37 -27.44 2.54
CA GLU A 86 10.39 -28.24 1.79
C GLU A 86 9.75 -29.35 2.65
N GLU A 87 10.46 -29.82 3.69
CA GLU A 87 9.97 -30.81 4.64
C GLU A 87 9.30 -30.17 5.88
N ALA A 88 9.12 -28.84 5.91
CA ALA A 88 8.50 -28.17 7.03
C ALA A 88 7.05 -28.66 7.24
N GLU A 89 6.66 -28.88 8.49
CA GLU A 89 5.29 -29.30 8.85
C GLU A 89 4.23 -28.30 8.35
N ILE A 90 4.59 -27.03 8.31
CA ILE A 90 3.76 -25.94 7.78
C ILE A 90 4.56 -25.23 6.70
N ALA A 91 4.05 -25.27 5.47
CA ALA A 91 4.67 -24.55 4.36
C ALA A 91 4.45 -23.03 4.53
N ASP A 92 5.51 -22.27 4.25
CA ASP A 92 5.49 -20.81 4.21
C ASP A 92 5.64 -20.37 2.75
N TYR A 93 4.65 -19.64 2.23
CA TYR A 93 4.57 -19.27 0.85
C TYR A 93 4.80 -17.78 0.61
N ALA A 94 5.54 -17.48 -0.43
CA ALA A 94 5.67 -16.16 -1.02
C ALA A 94 5.12 -16.16 -2.44
N VAL A 95 4.92 -14.98 -3.02
CA VAL A 95 4.59 -14.82 -4.45
C VAL A 95 5.84 -14.39 -5.20
N LYS A 96 6.24 -15.18 -6.20
CA LYS A 96 7.31 -14.82 -7.12
C LYS A 96 6.74 -14.29 -8.42
N LEU A 97 7.02 -13.04 -8.71
CA LEU A 97 6.67 -12.36 -9.96
C LEU A 97 7.87 -12.41 -10.90
N THR A 98 7.66 -12.81 -12.15
CA THR A 98 8.74 -12.94 -13.14
C THR A 98 8.30 -12.33 -14.47
N ASN A 99 9.15 -11.52 -15.07
CA ASN A 99 8.95 -11.03 -16.42
C ASN A 99 9.24 -12.17 -17.39
N ARG A 100 8.24 -12.63 -18.10
CA ARG A 100 8.34 -13.83 -18.95
C ARG A 100 8.12 -13.53 -20.42
N PRO A 101 8.87 -14.16 -21.32
CA PRO A 101 8.58 -14.11 -22.75
C PRO A 101 7.20 -14.69 -23.04
N ASN A 102 6.47 -14.06 -23.96
CA ASN A 102 5.26 -14.66 -24.49
C ASN A 102 5.64 -15.89 -25.31
N PRO A 103 5.05 -17.07 -25.06
CA PRO A 103 5.43 -18.31 -25.73
C PRO A 103 5.26 -18.29 -27.26
N TYR A 104 4.42 -17.40 -27.79
CA TYR A 104 4.19 -17.27 -29.23
C TYR A 104 4.96 -16.11 -29.87
N MET A 105 5.45 -15.18 -29.06
CA MET A 105 6.20 -14.02 -29.49
C MET A 105 7.33 -13.75 -28.50
N ALA A 106 8.39 -14.54 -28.58
CA ALA A 106 9.51 -14.50 -27.62
C ALA A 106 10.17 -13.13 -27.46
N THR A 107 9.99 -12.23 -28.42
CA THR A 107 10.45 -10.83 -28.32
C THR A 107 9.55 -9.94 -27.46
N GLN A 108 8.35 -10.42 -27.14
CA GLN A 108 7.43 -9.72 -26.24
C GLN A 108 7.60 -10.27 -24.83
N ILE A 109 8.06 -9.43 -23.93
CA ILE A 109 8.18 -9.78 -22.51
C ILE A 109 6.96 -9.24 -21.78
N VAL A 110 6.25 -10.14 -21.09
CA VAL A 110 5.12 -9.79 -20.22
C VAL A 110 5.67 -9.45 -18.84
N PRO A 111 5.43 -8.25 -18.33
CA PRO A 111 5.91 -7.85 -17.01
C PRO A 111 5.16 -8.61 -15.91
N GLY A 112 5.92 -9.11 -14.92
CA GLY A 112 5.38 -9.73 -13.72
C GLY A 112 4.97 -8.68 -12.71
N TYR A 113 3.67 -8.56 -12.43
CA TYR A 113 3.18 -7.71 -11.36
C TYR A 113 1.89 -8.24 -10.73
N MET A 114 1.64 -7.81 -9.52
CA MET A 114 0.40 -8.06 -8.78
C MET A 114 -0.07 -6.79 -8.08
N SER A 115 -1.35 -6.75 -7.78
CA SER A 115 -2.02 -5.60 -7.18
C SER A 115 -3.12 -6.04 -6.22
N LEU A 116 -3.44 -5.22 -5.23
CA LEU A 116 -4.69 -5.35 -4.46
C LEU A 116 -5.91 -4.96 -5.29
N GLY A 117 -5.70 -4.24 -6.40
CA GLY A 117 -6.72 -3.95 -7.39
C GLY A 117 -6.73 -5.00 -8.49
N THR A 118 -7.56 -4.75 -9.51
CA THR A 118 -7.63 -5.60 -10.70
C THR A 118 -6.47 -5.27 -11.62
N THR A 119 -5.76 -6.29 -12.11
CA THR A 119 -4.71 -6.15 -13.11
C THR A 119 -5.27 -6.32 -14.52
N TRP A 120 -4.64 -5.67 -15.47
CA TRP A 120 -4.96 -5.80 -16.88
C TRP A 120 -3.68 -5.64 -17.71
N ALA A 121 -3.66 -6.23 -18.88
CA ALA A 121 -2.61 -6.06 -19.87
C ALA A 121 -3.18 -6.12 -21.28
N THR A 122 -2.52 -5.44 -22.20
CA THR A 122 -3.03 -5.21 -23.54
C THR A 122 -1.93 -5.05 -24.56
N ALA A 123 -2.15 -5.60 -25.75
CA ALA A 123 -1.32 -5.35 -26.93
C ALA A 123 -2.07 -5.68 -28.23
N ASP A 124 -1.88 -4.84 -29.24
CA ASP A 124 -2.15 -5.22 -30.63
C ASP A 124 -0.92 -5.98 -31.14
N VAL A 125 -1.06 -7.26 -31.41
CA VAL A 125 0.03 -8.14 -31.83
C VAL A 125 0.76 -7.66 -33.09
N MET A 126 0.12 -6.84 -33.91
CA MET A 126 0.73 -6.30 -35.12
C MET A 126 1.46 -4.96 -34.87
N LYS A 127 1.35 -4.38 -33.70
CA LYS A 127 1.88 -3.05 -33.36
C LYS A 127 2.40 -2.98 -31.92
N LEU A 128 2.97 -4.04 -31.42
CA LEU A 128 3.36 -4.24 -30.02
C LEU A 128 4.07 -3.06 -29.37
N GLU A 129 5.11 -2.51 -30.03
CA GLU A 129 5.89 -1.42 -29.46
C GLU A 129 5.07 -0.14 -29.18
N LYS A 130 3.93 0.01 -29.86
CA LYS A 130 3.09 1.20 -29.76
C LYS A 130 1.84 1.01 -28.91
N THR A 131 1.43 -0.24 -28.75
CA THR A 131 0.14 -0.57 -28.15
C THR A 131 0.22 -1.41 -26.88
N ALA A 132 1.38 -2.03 -26.61
CA ALA A 132 1.58 -2.77 -25.36
C ALA A 132 1.45 -1.85 -24.16
N ASP A 133 0.51 -2.15 -23.29
CA ASP A 133 0.28 -1.42 -22.04
C ASP A 133 -0.27 -2.39 -20.98
N GLY A 134 -0.36 -1.93 -19.77
CA GLY A 134 -0.87 -2.69 -18.65
C GLY A 134 -0.93 -1.83 -17.40
N GLY A 135 -1.61 -2.30 -16.39
CA GLY A 135 -1.74 -1.57 -15.16
C GLY A 135 -2.64 -2.28 -14.16
N ALA A 136 -2.94 -1.56 -13.09
CA ALA A 136 -3.87 -1.98 -12.07
C ALA A 136 -4.88 -0.87 -11.79
N PHE A 137 -6.05 -1.23 -11.33
CA PHE A 137 -7.08 -0.27 -10.93
C PHE A 137 -7.91 -0.82 -9.77
N ASP A 138 -8.70 0.05 -9.16
CA ASP A 138 -9.42 -0.19 -7.92
C ASP A 138 -8.47 -0.44 -6.73
N GLY A 139 -8.79 -1.35 -5.89
CA GLY A 139 -8.12 -1.69 -4.66
C GLY A 139 -9.11 -2.33 -3.70
N ILE A 140 -8.68 -2.48 -2.46
CA ILE A 140 -9.56 -2.93 -1.38
C ILE A 140 -10.21 -1.74 -0.67
N ALA A 141 -11.41 -1.94 -0.13
CA ALA A 141 -12.05 -0.97 0.75
C ALA A 141 -11.16 -0.74 1.99
N PHE A 142 -10.84 0.51 2.26
CA PHE A 142 -9.86 0.83 3.27
C PHE A 142 -10.13 2.19 3.92
N LYS A 143 -10.00 2.29 5.24
CA LYS A 143 -10.27 3.50 6.02
C LYS A 143 -9.09 3.94 6.88
N GLY A 144 -7.98 3.23 6.84
CA GLY A 144 -6.83 3.50 7.67
C GLY A 144 -5.93 4.60 7.10
N LYS A 145 -5.09 5.14 7.98
CA LYS A 145 -3.97 6.04 7.64
C LYS A 145 -2.66 5.38 8.11
N PRO A 146 -2.20 4.30 7.45
CA PRO A 146 -0.93 3.68 7.78
C PRO A 146 0.22 4.66 7.49
N ASP A 147 1.29 4.53 8.24
CA ASP A 147 2.49 5.36 8.06
C ASP A 147 3.43 4.77 7.02
N ALA A 148 3.48 3.45 6.91
CA ALA A 148 4.36 2.74 6.00
C ALA A 148 3.79 1.39 5.57
N ILE A 149 4.39 0.84 4.52
CA ILE A 149 4.23 -0.56 4.10
C ILE A 149 5.51 -1.29 4.46
N GLN A 150 5.39 -2.47 5.04
CA GLN A 150 6.50 -3.40 5.23
C GLN A 150 6.25 -4.66 4.44
N PHE A 151 7.29 -5.20 3.82
CA PHE A 151 7.26 -6.48 3.14
C PHE A 151 8.65 -7.12 3.14
N ASP A 152 8.69 -8.43 2.97
CA ASP A 152 9.91 -9.18 2.74
C ASP A 152 10.05 -9.44 1.25
N TYR A 153 11.29 -9.41 0.73
CA TYR A 153 11.51 -9.55 -0.71
C TYR A 153 12.83 -10.21 -1.07
N MET A 154 12.83 -10.83 -2.25
CA MET A 154 14.03 -11.13 -3.04
C MET A 154 13.89 -10.50 -4.42
N ARG A 155 15.01 -10.14 -5.02
CA ARG A 155 15.08 -9.52 -6.34
C ARG A 155 16.19 -10.16 -7.15
N THR A 156 15.90 -10.56 -8.39
CA THR A 156 16.88 -11.13 -9.30
C THR A 156 16.73 -10.54 -10.69
N HIS A 157 17.84 -10.20 -11.32
CA HIS A 157 17.86 -9.88 -12.74
C HIS A 157 17.96 -11.14 -13.60
N GLY A 158 17.33 -11.11 -14.78
CA GLY A 158 17.39 -12.18 -15.74
C GLY A 158 18.82 -12.42 -16.26
N LYS A 159 19.09 -13.65 -16.66
CA LYS A 159 20.37 -14.07 -17.23
C LYS A 159 20.30 -14.14 -18.74
N ALA A 160 21.34 -13.62 -19.41
CA ALA A 160 21.48 -13.74 -20.85
C ALA A 160 21.99 -15.13 -21.27
N THR A 161 21.62 -15.60 -22.45
CA THR A 161 22.20 -16.80 -23.04
C THR A 161 23.72 -16.64 -23.13
N GLY A 162 24.47 -17.59 -22.54
CA GLY A 162 25.92 -17.53 -22.45
C GLY A 162 26.48 -16.70 -21.28
N ASP A 163 25.61 -16.24 -20.37
CA ASP A 163 26.02 -15.57 -19.15
C ASP A 163 26.81 -16.56 -18.25
N ALA A 164 28.07 -16.25 -17.98
CA ALA A 164 28.92 -17.07 -17.13
C ALA A 164 28.45 -17.13 -15.65
N THR A 165 27.55 -16.25 -15.25
CA THR A 165 27.00 -16.24 -13.89
C THR A 165 25.71 -17.06 -13.77
N ALA A 166 25.15 -17.55 -14.88
CA ALA A 166 23.99 -18.42 -14.84
C ALA A 166 24.39 -19.81 -14.30
N ASN A 167 23.57 -20.33 -13.37
CA ASN A 167 23.76 -21.68 -12.85
C ASN A 167 23.24 -22.73 -13.85
N GLU A 168 23.71 -23.96 -13.73
CA GLU A 168 23.19 -25.04 -14.55
C GLU A 168 21.69 -25.23 -14.28
N GLY A 169 20.89 -25.16 -15.35
CA GLY A 169 19.42 -25.27 -15.26
C GLY A 169 18.67 -23.96 -15.05
N GLU A 170 19.37 -22.83 -14.84
CA GLU A 170 18.71 -21.51 -14.87
C GLU A 170 18.19 -21.19 -16.29
N GLU A 171 17.00 -20.60 -16.35
CA GLU A 171 16.48 -20.05 -17.59
C GLU A 171 17.34 -18.87 -18.05
N THR A 172 17.79 -18.93 -19.29
CA THR A 172 18.53 -17.83 -19.93
C THR A 172 17.75 -17.27 -21.13
N TYR A 173 18.00 -16.01 -21.44
CA TYR A 173 17.27 -15.26 -22.45
C TYR A 173 18.23 -14.63 -23.46
N GLU A 174 17.79 -14.43 -24.69
CA GLU A 174 18.59 -13.71 -25.68
C GLU A 174 18.90 -12.29 -25.19
N ALA A 175 20.14 -11.88 -25.29
CA ALA A 175 20.63 -10.59 -24.78
C ALA A 175 19.82 -9.39 -25.30
N THR A 176 19.27 -9.48 -26.50
CA THR A 176 18.42 -8.42 -27.09
C THR A 176 17.06 -8.27 -26.40
N THR A 177 16.62 -9.25 -25.63
CA THR A 177 15.35 -9.22 -24.88
C THR A 177 15.55 -8.85 -23.42
N ILE A 178 16.79 -8.67 -22.95
CA ILE A 178 17.09 -8.35 -21.56
C ILE A 178 17.33 -6.86 -21.40
N ASN A 179 16.63 -6.24 -20.45
CA ASN A 179 16.96 -4.95 -19.88
C ASN A 179 17.55 -5.17 -18.49
N ALA A 180 18.82 -5.51 -18.41
CA ALA A 180 19.50 -5.92 -17.18
C ALA A 180 19.47 -4.85 -16.07
N ASN A 181 19.24 -3.58 -16.42
CA ASN A 181 19.30 -2.46 -15.46
C ASN A 181 17.90 -1.97 -15.06
N GLU A 182 16.85 -2.68 -15.42
CA GLU A 182 15.50 -2.30 -15.05
C GLU A 182 15.27 -2.53 -13.55
N PRO A 183 14.76 -1.53 -12.80
CA PRO A 183 14.40 -1.75 -11.41
C PRO A 183 13.11 -2.57 -11.28
N ALA A 184 12.91 -3.21 -10.15
CA ALA A 184 11.59 -3.58 -9.69
C ALA A 184 10.91 -2.36 -9.05
N THR A 185 9.58 -2.34 -9.00
CA THR A 185 8.83 -1.19 -8.49
C THR A 185 7.77 -1.64 -7.49
N VAL A 186 7.68 -0.89 -6.40
CA VAL A 186 6.58 -0.98 -5.44
C VAL A 186 5.82 0.34 -5.48
N VAL A 187 4.51 0.26 -5.67
CA VAL A 187 3.62 1.41 -5.70
C VAL A 187 2.53 1.21 -4.68
N ALA A 188 2.22 2.23 -3.90
CA ALA A 188 1.03 2.22 -3.07
C ALA A 188 0.35 3.58 -3.09
N TYR A 189 -0.97 3.57 -3.01
CA TYR A 189 -1.75 4.78 -2.85
C TYR A 189 -3.03 4.54 -2.07
N LEU A 190 -3.40 5.56 -1.31
CA LEU A 190 -4.66 5.68 -0.60
C LEU A 190 -5.53 6.67 -1.35
N TRP A 191 -6.72 6.25 -1.72
CA TRP A 191 -7.63 7.06 -2.53
C TRP A 191 -8.91 7.38 -1.76
N LYS A 192 -9.34 8.65 -1.82
CA LYS A 192 -10.62 9.10 -1.30
C LYS A 192 -11.59 9.38 -2.45
N GLY A 193 -12.86 9.08 -2.25
CA GLY A 193 -13.90 9.29 -3.23
C GLY A 193 -13.90 8.26 -4.35
N GLN A 194 -14.65 8.53 -5.41
CA GLN A 194 -14.76 7.65 -6.55
C GLN A 194 -13.94 8.16 -7.72
N TYR A 195 -13.15 7.26 -8.28
CA TYR A 195 -12.43 7.46 -9.52
C TYR A 195 -13.05 6.54 -10.57
N ALA A 196 -14.22 6.92 -11.05
CA ALA A 196 -14.94 6.17 -12.07
C ALA A 196 -14.34 6.43 -13.45
N GLN A 197 -14.25 5.38 -14.23
CA GLN A 197 -13.82 5.45 -15.62
C GLN A 197 -15.03 5.21 -16.50
N ALA A 198 -15.22 6.08 -17.49
CA ALA A 198 -16.21 5.89 -18.50
C ALA A 198 -15.60 5.27 -19.75
N ASN A 199 -16.28 4.30 -20.32
CA ASN A 199 -15.92 3.78 -21.62
C ASN A 199 -16.10 4.86 -22.69
N VAL A 200 -15.21 4.85 -23.66
CA VAL A 200 -15.38 5.68 -24.83
C VAL A 200 -16.37 4.98 -25.78
N PRO A 201 -17.50 5.59 -26.08
CA PRO A 201 -18.49 4.98 -26.98
C PRO A 201 -17.86 4.56 -28.31
N GLY A 202 -18.07 3.32 -28.72
CA GLY A 202 -17.53 2.74 -29.94
C GLY A 202 -16.06 2.28 -29.89
N GLU A 203 -15.37 2.50 -28.81
CA GLU A 203 -13.99 2.05 -28.60
C GLU A 203 -13.99 0.85 -27.63
N THR A 204 -14.48 -0.28 -28.11
CA THR A 204 -14.56 -1.53 -27.33
C THR A 204 -13.41 -2.47 -27.59
N LYS A 205 -12.40 -2.02 -28.34
CA LYS A 205 -11.28 -2.86 -28.74
C LYS A 205 -9.96 -2.20 -28.42
N PHE A 206 -9.04 -3.02 -28.07
CA PHE A 206 -7.63 -2.86 -27.96
C PHE A 206 -6.93 -2.09 -29.07
N SER A 207 -7.57 -1.94 -30.24
CA SER A 207 -7.04 -1.25 -31.40
C SER A 207 -6.76 0.25 -31.18
N ASN A 208 -7.26 0.81 -30.07
CA ASN A 208 -7.00 2.20 -29.74
C ASN A 208 -6.85 2.42 -28.22
N PRO A 209 -5.81 1.85 -27.62
CA PRO A 209 -5.58 1.95 -26.18
C PRO A 209 -5.49 3.38 -25.65
N SER A 210 -5.06 4.34 -26.46
CA SER A 210 -4.99 5.74 -26.06
C SER A 210 -6.33 6.39 -25.75
N LYS A 211 -7.44 5.73 -26.12
CA LYS A 211 -8.80 6.17 -25.80
C LYS A 211 -9.42 5.48 -24.59
N VAL A 212 -8.66 4.63 -23.94
CA VAL A 212 -9.13 3.86 -22.81
C VAL A 212 -8.67 4.50 -21.53
N THR A 213 -9.60 4.99 -20.77
CA THR A 213 -9.31 5.76 -19.56
C THR A 213 -8.70 4.94 -18.44
N MET A 214 -8.94 3.62 -18.40
CA MET A 214 -8.34 2.77 -17.37
C MET A 214 -6.83 2.59 -17.54
N TYR A 215 -6.26 2.81 -18.70
CA TYR A 215 -4.84 2.58 -18.96
C TYR A 215 -3.90 3.41 -18.08
N ASN A 216 -4.30 4.61 -17.77
CA ASN A 216 -3.44 5.54 -17.04
C ASN A 216 -4.06 5.91 -15.69
N ARG A 217 -5.00 5.10 -15.17
CA ARG A 217 -5.71 5.43 -13.94
C ARG A 217 -4.77 5.59 -12.75
N ASP A 218 -3.93 4.62 -12.50
CA ASP A 218 -2.96 4.64 -11.43
C ASP A 218 -1.93 5.76 -11.61
N ARG A 219 -1.48 6.03 -12.83
CA ARG A 219 -0.61 7.15 -13.15
C ARG A 219 -1.25 8.50 -12.92
N ASN A 220 -2.54 8.64 -13.28
CA ASN A 220 -3.30 9.86 -13.02
C ASN A 220 -3.52 10.09 -11.52
N ILE A 221 -3.84 9.05 -10.77
CA ILE A 221 -3.97 9.11 -9.31
C ILE A 221 -2.69 9.64 -8.67
N LEU A 222 -1.54 9.17 -9.16
CA LEU A 222 -0.23 9.57 -8.67
C LEU A 222 0.26 10.90 -9.23
N GLY A 223 -0.48 11.53 -10.14
CA GLY A 223 -0.07 12.78 -10.79
C GLY A 223 1.11 12.63 -11.76
N LEU A 224 1.43 11.41 -12.21
CA LEU A 224 2.56 11.13 -13.07
C LEU A 224 2.24 11.28 -14.55
N GLU A 225 0.98 11.11 -14.93
CA GLU A 225 0.51 11.18 -16.30
C GLU A 225 -0.94 11.65 -16.34
N THR A 226 -1.30 12.39 -17.37
CA THR A 226 -2.69 12.77 -17.61
C THR A 226 -3.35 11.80 -18.57
N THR A 227 -4.58 11.42 -18.29
CA THR A 227 -5.37 10.57 -19.18
C THR A 227 -5.62 11.29 -20.49
N THR A 228 -5.22 10.68 -21.59
CA THR A 228 -5.50 11.15 -22.94
C THR A 228 -6.59 10.29 -23.55
N GLY A 229 -7.70 10.94 -23.95
CA GLY A 229 -8.86 10.25 -24.52
C GLY A 229 -9.75 9.61 -23.46
N GLY A 230 -11.03 9.47 -23.78
CA GLY A 230 -12.05 8.97 -22.89
C GLY A 230 -12.45 9.94 -21.76
N ASN A 231 -13.54 9.62 -21.10
CA ASN A 231 -14.06 10.42 -20.00
C ASN A 231 -13.71 9.74 -18.67
N VAL A 232 -12.96 10.45 -17.82
CA VAL A 232 -12.75 10.06 -16.43
C VAL A 232 -13.67 10.93 -15.59
N THR A 233 -14.52 10.30 -14.78
CA THR A 233 -15.34 10.98 -13.81
C THR A 233 -14.82 10.69 -12.41
N THR A 234 -14.71 11.75 -11.62
CA THR A 234 -14.34 11.65 -10.20
C THR A 234 -15.44 12.29 -9.37
N SER A 235 -15.63 11.84 -8.14
CA SER A 235 -16.45 12.57 -7.18
C SER A 235 -15.78 13.93 -6.83
N GLU A 236 -16.56 14.89 -6.35
CA GLU A 236 -16.03 16.22 -5.99
C GLU A 236 -14.94 16.16 -4.91
N ASP A 237 -15.00 15.16 -4.04
CA ASP A 237 -14.06 14.93 -2.95
C ASP A 237 -12.95 13.93 -3.30
N ALA A 238 -12.85 13.54 -4.56
CA ALA A 238 -11.83 12.58 -5.01
C ALA A 238 -10.43 13.15 -4.84
N ALA A 239 -9.57 12.40 -4.14
CA ALA A 239 -8.20 12.80 -3.89
C ALA A 239 -7.28 11.59 -3.62
N CYS A 240 -6.02 11.69 -4.02
CA CYS A 240 -4.96 10.81 -3.56
C CYS A 240 -4.52 11.27 -2.16
N VAL A 241 -4.90 10.54 -1.12
CA VAL A 241 -4.64 10.92 0.27
C VAL A 241 -3.19 10.68 0.64
N ALA A 242 -2.60 9.59 0.16
CA ALA A 242 -1.19 9.29 0.32
C ALA A 242 -0.71 8.39 -0.82
N SER A 243 0.57 8.45 -1.13
CA SER A 243 1.16 7.58 -2.13
C SER A 243 2.66 7.38 -1.91
N VAL A 244 3.19 6.35 -2.54
CA VAL A 244 4.62 6.13 -2.68
C VAL A 244 4.92 5.32 -3.93
N VAL A 245 6.03 5.64 -4.57
CA VAL A 245 6.67 4.86 -5.63
C VAL A 245 8.08 4.56 -5.19
N LYS A 246 8.42 3.28 -5.04
CA LYS A 246 9.74 2.82 -4.62
C LYS A 246 10.36 1.94 -5.69
N SER A 247 11.53 2.32 -6.19
CA SER A 247 12.36 1.49 -7.05
C SER A 247 13.30 0.61 -6.24
N ILE A 248 13.48 -0.64 -6.67
CA ILE A 248 14.42 -1.62 -6.13
C ILE A 248 15.44 -1.93 -7.25
N GLU A 249 16.61 -1.36 -7.13
CA GLU A 249 17.65 -1.39 -8.19
C GLU A 249 18.51 -2.65 -8.13
N GLY A 250 18.90 -3.06 -6.93
CA GLY A 250 19.87 -4.13 -6.71
C GLY A 250 19.24 -5.51 -6.55
N ASP A 251 20.04 -6.54 -6.80
CA ASP A 251 19.68 -7.93 -6.48
C ASP A 251 19.71 -8.20 -4.98
N GLN A 252 18.79 -9.03 -4.54
CA GLN A 252 18.68 -9.58 -3.19
C GLN A 252 18.34 -11.07 -3.34
N THR A 253 19.33 -11.94 -3.34
CA THR A 253 19.20 -13.34 -3.76
C THR A 253 19.37 -14.37 -2.65
N ASP A 254 20.11 -14.04 -1.59
CA ASP A 254 20.52 -15.04 -0.58
C ASP A 254 19.38 -15.41 0.39
N SER A 255 18.51 -14.46 0.68
CA SER A 255 17.37 -14.64 1.58
C SER A 255 16.38 -13.49 1.40
N LEU A 256 15.19 -13.66 1.92
CA LEU A 256 14.22 -12.58 2.04
C LEU A 256 14.79 -11.46 2.93
N ALA A 257 14.81 -10.24 2.41
CA ALA A 257 15.16 -9.04 3.15
C ALA A 257 13.90 -8.21 3.44
N THR A 258 13.81 -7.65 4.62
CA THR A 258 12.68 -6.79 4.99
C THR A 258 12.90 -5.35 4.48
N MET A 259 11.89 -4.80 3.84
CA MET A 259 11.84 -3.40 3.41
C MET A 259 10.66 -2.69 4.07
N VAL A 260 10.90 -1.47 4.51
CA VAL A 260 9.87 -0.54 4.98
C VAL A 260 9.86 0.66 4.04
N VAL A 261 8.68 1.02 3.55
CA VAL A 261 8.47 2.13 2.62
C VAL A 261 7.43 3.06 3.20
N ASP A 262 7.86 4.28 3.55
CA ASP A 262 6.97 5.29 4.13
C ASP A 262 5.99 5.83 3.08
N LEU A 263 4.74 6.04 3.49
CA LEU A 263 3.71 6.68 2.69
C LEU A 263 3.83 8.20 2.82
N ASN A 264 3.75 8.88 1.69
CA ASN A 264 3.74 10.34 1.64
C ASN A 264 2.31 10.86 1.57
N TYR A 265 1.89 11.54 2.62
CA TYR A 265 0.55 12.14 2.75
C TYR A 265 0.47 13.56 2.15
N GLY A 266 1.59 14.17 1.79
CA GLY A 266 1.60 15.50 1.20
C GLY A 266 0.77 16.51 2.00
N GLU A 267 -0.18 17.18 1.34
CA GLU A 267 -1.08 18.14 1.98
C GLU A 267 -2.09 17.53 2.97
N PHE A 268 -2.29 16.22 2.91
CA PHE A 268 -3.19 15.51 3.83
C PHE A 268 -2.51 15.05 5.12
N ALA A 269 -1.21 15.32 5.27
CA ALA A 269 -0.48 14.99 6.48
C ALA A 269 -1.08 15.71 7.69
N GLY A 270 -1.36 14.96 8.76
CA GLY A 270 -1.96 15.48 9.99
C GLY A 270 -3.41 15.96 9.85
N THR A 271 -4.07 15.74 8.72
CA THR A 271 -5.50 16.05 8.53
C THR A 271 -6.39 14.88 8.95
N ASP A 272 -7.70 15.14 9.05
CA ASP A 272 -8.72 14.11 9.36
C ASP A 272 -9.24 13.40 8.11
N VAL A 273 -8.69 13.68 6.94
CA VAL A 273 -9.11 13.07 5.68
C VAL A 273 -8.76 11.59 5.70
N LEU A 274 -9.76 10.74 5.56
CA LEU A 274 -9.62 9.28 5.47
C LEU A 274 -9.77 8.83 4.02
N PRO A 275 -9.03 7.81 3.60
CA PRO A 275 -9.23 7.19 2.31
C PRO A 275 -10.51 6.34 2.29
N ASP A 276 -10.92 5.92 1.11
CA ASP A 276 -11.97 4.94 0.86
C ASP A 276 -11.40 3.62 0.32
N SER A 277 -10.20 3.68 -0.26
CA SER A 277 -9.53 2.50 -0.81
C SER A 277 -8.01 2.57 -0.69
N LEU A 278 -7.40 1.39 -0.73
CA LEU A 278 -5.96 1.15 -0.79
C LEU A 278 -5.65 0.28 -1.99
N ASN A 279 -4.64 0.66 -2.77
CA ASN A 279 -3.98 -0.24 -3.71
C ASN A 279 -2.49 -0.32 -3.42
N ILE A 280 -1.93 -1.52 -3.55
CA ILE A 280 -0.50 -1.79 -3.51
C ILE A 280 -0.16 -2.62 -4.74
N ILE A 281 0.88 -2.21 -5.46
CA ILE A 281 1.34 -2.87 -6.68
C ILE A 281 2.79 -3.27 -6.46
N PHE A 282 3.11 -4.54 -6.69
CA PHE A 282 4.45 -5.06 -6.77
C PHE A 282 4.76 -5.45 -8.20
N SER A 283 5.85 -4.97 -8.77
CA SER A 283 6.25 -5.25 -10.14
C SER A 283 7.71 -5.68 -10.23
N ALA A 284 7.97 -6.76 -10.94
CA ALA A 284 9.32 -7.21 -11.25
C ALA A 284 10.02 -6.33 -12.31
N SER A 285 9.30 -5.36 -12.88
CA SER A 285 9.78 -4.38 -13.85
C SER A 285 9.57 -2.95 -13.35
N ASP A 286 10.14 -1.99 -14.09
CA ASP A 286 9.77 -0.58 -13.92
C ASP A 286 8.31 -0.39 -14.34
N TYR A 287 7.43 -0.31 -13.36
CA TYR A 287 5.98 -0.24 -13.56
C TYR A 287 5.55 0.97 -14.42
N PHE A 288 6.29 2.08 -14.33
CA PHE A 288 6.04 3.29 -15.10
C PHE A 288 6.93 3.42 -16.34
N GLY A 289 7.79 2.43 -16.57
CA GLY A 289 8.65 2.36 -17.73
C GLY A 289 7.89 2.02 -19.02
N LYS A 290 8.64 1.96 -20.11
CA LYS A 290 8.09 1.57 -21.40
C LYS A 290 7.81 0.08 -21.43
N ARG A 291 6.57 -0.33 -21.66
CA ARG A 291 6.14 -1.73 -21.74
C ARG A 291 6.86 -2.55 -22.81
N SER A 292 7.41 -1.89 -23.83
CA SER A 292 8.25 -2.52 -24.86
C SER A 292 9.70 -2.76 -24.43
N LYS A 293 10.09 -2.37 -23.22
CA LYS A 293 11.45 -2.46 -22.71
C LYS A 293 11.48 -3.09 -21.32
N VAL A 294 10.92 -4.28 -21.22
CA VAL A 294 10.86 -5.06 -20.00
C VAL A 294 12.00 -6.05 -19.97
N GLY A 295 12.68 -6.16 -18.84
CA GLY A 295 13.80 -7.09 -18.64
C GLY A 295 13.34 -8.53 -18.53
N ALA A 296 13.65 -9.35 -19.53
CA ALA A 296 13.31 -10.76 -19.53
C ALA A 296 13.95 -11.49 -18.35
N GLY A 297 13.16 -12.30 -17.63
CA GLY A 297 13.62 -13.08 -16.51
C GLY A 297 13.85 -12.30 -15.20
N ASN A 298 13.69 -10.97 -15.21
CA ASN A 298 13.74 -10.23 -13.96
C ASN A 298 12.59 -10.71 -13.05
N SER A 299 12.89 -10.93 -11.78
CA SER A 299 11.91 -11.41 -10.81
C SER A 299 11.90 -10.60 -9.53
N LEU A 300 10.75 -10.55 -8.89
CA LEU A 300 10.53 -10.01 -7.56
C LEU A 300 9.71 -11.01 -6.76
N THR A 301 10.28 -11.53 -5.69
CA THR A 301 9.55 -12.35 -4.72
C THR A 301 9.10 -11.47 -3.58
N VAL A 302 7.86 -11.61 -3.16
CA VAL A 302 7.25 -10.79 -2.10
C VAL A 302 6.57 -11.69 -1.08
N ASP A 303 6.75 -11.35 0.18
CA ASP A 303 6.14 -12.01 1.31
C ASP A 303 5.86 -11.02 2.46
N ASN A 304 5.07 -11.45 3.43
CA ASN A 304 4.81 -10.75 4.69
C ASN A 304 4.44 -9.27 4.54
N VAL A 305 3.57 -8.98 3.59
CA VAL A 305 3.09 -7.61 3.33
C VAL A 305 2.17 -7.16 4.45
N LYS A 306 2.54 -6.08 5.11
CA LYS A 306 1.73 -5.48 6.17
C LYS A 306 1.82 -3.97 6.20
N LEU A 307 0.82 -3.35 6.78
CA LEU A 307 0.76 -1.92 7.03
C LEU A 307 1.29 -1.62 8.42
N LEU A 308 2.09 -0.56 8.54
CA LEU A 308 2.62 -0.08 9.80
C LEU A 308 1.86 1.17 10.24
N TYR A 309 1.44 1.17 11.49
CA TYR A 309 0.80 2.31 12.15
C TYR A 309 1.70 2.74 13.31
N TYR A 310 2.34 3.89 13.15
CA TYR A 310 3.25 4.41 14.18
C TYR A 310 2.47 4.98 15.37
N HIS A 311 3.04 4.84 16.55
CA HIS A 311 2.40 5.28 17.80
C HIS A 311 3.46 5.70 18.83
N SER A 312 4.23 6.73 18.47
CA SER A 312 5.29 7.25 19.35
C SER A 312 5.26 8.78 19.45
N LEU A 313 6.10 9.32 20.29
CA LEU A 313 6.37 10.76 20.39
C LEU A 313 7.81 11.03 20.01
N LYS A 314 8.04 12.20 19.43
CA LYS A 314 9.37 12.76 19.21
C LYS A 314 9.40 14.21 19.69
N ASP A 315 10.61 14.74 19.86
CA ASP A 315 10.84 16.13 20.24
C ASP A 315 10.07 16.55 21.51
N VAL A 316 9.99 15.63 22.48
CA VAL A 316 9.34 15.93 23.75
C VAL A 316 10.19 16.93 24.52
N THR A 317 9.62 18.11 24.82
CA THR A 317 10.29 19.16 25.57
C THR A 317 9.45 19.60 26.76
N PHE A 318 10.12 20.02 27.80
CA PHE A 318 9.49 20.69 28.93
C PHE A 318 10.23 22.01 29.21
N ASN A 319 9.50 23.10 29.29
CA ASN A 319 10.07 24.45 29.46
C ASN A 319 11.16 24.77 28.41
N GLY A 320 10.96 24.30 27.16
CA GLY A 320 11.88 24.46 26.03
C GLY A 320 13.14 23.58 26.07
N LYS A 321 13.29 22.71 27.08
CA LYS A 321 14.42 21.77 27.17
C LYS A 321 13.97 20.36 26.77
N PRO A 322 14.80 19.62 26.02
CA PRO A 322 14.51 18.22 25.70
C PRO A 322 14.31 17.36 26.95
N VAL A 323 13.29 16.51 26.95
CA VAL A 323 13.08 15.49 27.97
C VAL A 323 13.84 14.23 27.55
N ALA A 324 14.82 13.85 28.38
CA ALA A 324 15.58 12.62 28.15
C ALA A 324 14.84 11.44 28.78
N PHE A 325 14.38 10.53 27.93
CA PHE A 325 13.77 9.28 28.38
C PHE A 325 14.82 8.18 28.50
N SER A 326 14.71 7.41 29.56
CA SER A 326 15.44 6.15 29.76
C SER A 326 14.67 4.97 29.13
N GLU A 327 15.23 3.78 29.27
CA GLU A 327 14.56 2.54 28.92
C GLU A 327 13.17 2.47 29.55
N GLY A 328 12.16 1.98 28.79
CA GLY A 328 10.76 1.99 29.22
C GLY A 328 10.06 3.35 29.13
N ASN A 329 10.62 4.30 28.38
CA ASN A 329 10.04 5.62 28.14
C ASN A 329 9.73 6.39 29.43
N THR A 330 10.65 6.37 30.40
CA THR A 330 10.53 7.07 31.67
C THR A 330 11.50 8.23 31.77
N ALA A 331 11.07 9.32 32.37
CA ALA A 331 11.92 10.48 32.62
C ALA A 331 11.62 11.09 33.99
N THR A 332 12.61 11.80 34.56
CA THR A 332 12.46 12.55 35.81
C THR A 332 12.92 13.99 35.61
N LEU A 333 12.07 14.92 36.00
CA LEU A 333 12.34 16.35 35.95
C LEU A 333 12.34 16.95 37.37
N THR A 334 13.21 17.92 37.58
CA THR A 334 13.34 18.63 38.88
C THR A 334 12.38 19.81 38.99
N GLU A 335 11.62 20.09 37.93
CA GLU A 335 10.60 21.16 37.91
C GLU A 335 9.23 20.58 38.26
N GLY A 336 8.33 21.42 38.74
CA GLY A 336 6.92 21.07 38.92
C GLY A 336 6.18 21.03 37.59
N TYR A 337 5.17 20.18 37.50
CA TYR A 337 4.37 20.03 36.27
C TYR A 337 3.55 21.29 35.94
N ASP A 338 3.69 21.73 34.71
CA ASP A 338 2.86 22.77 34.09
C ASP A 338 2.57 22.33 32.65
N ALA A 339 1.30 22.05 32.34
CA ALA A 339 0.89 21.59 31.03
C ALA A 339 1.26 22.56 29.88
N LYS A 340 1.42 23.85 30.17
CA LYS A 340 1.79 24.85 29.15
C LYS A 340 3.25 24.79 28.74
N LYS A 341 4.08 24.17 29.57
CA LYS A 341 5.51 24.00 29.32
C LYS A 341 5.86 22.74 28.59
N LEU A 342 4.89 21.80 28.43
CA LEU A 342 5.07 20.55 27.72
C LEU A 342 4.79 20.74 26.24
N SER A 343 5.70 20.27 25.42
CA SER A 343 5.51 20.17 23.97
C SER A 343 6.03 18.84 23.46
N PHE A 344 5.42 18.30 22.43
CA PHE A 344 5.85 17.09 21.76
C PHE A 344 5.27 17.02 20.33
N VAL A 345 5.90 16.21 19.49
CA VAL A 345 5.40 15.87 18.17
C VAL A 345 4.92 14.41 18.17
N LYS A 346 3.68 14.20 17.78
CA LYS A 346 3.09 12.88 17.60
C LYS A 346 3.66 12.24 16.34
N VAL A 347 4.10 10.98 16.43
CA VAL A 347 4.49 10.15 15.30
C VAL A 347 3.38 9.14 15.04
N GLY A 348 2.90 9.12 13.81
CA GLY A 348 1.77 8.31 13.34
C GLY A 348 0.61 9.19 12.86
N GLU A 349 0.27 9.05 11.57
CA GLU A 349 -0.77 9.87 10.91
C GLU A 349 -2.14 9.72 11.59
N GLY A 350 -2.53 8.49 11.88
CA GLY A 350 -3.80 8.18 12.54
C GLY A 350 -3.70 8.00 14.06
N ALA A 351 -2.51 8.17 14.66
CA ALA A 351 -2.33 7.96 16.08
C ALA A 351 -3.05 9.03 16.95
N THR A 352 -3.42 8.64 18.14
CA THR A 352 -4.01 9.52 19.15
C THR A 352 -3.11 9.62 20.39
N VAL A 353 -3.06 10.79 21.02
CA VAL A 353 -2.33 11.00 22.26
C VAL A 353 -3.29 11.42 23.35
N SER A 354 -3.22 10.77 24.49
CA SER A 354 -3.89 11.18 25.70
C SER A 354 -2.88 11.48 26.81
N SER A 355 -3.22 12.38 27.69
CA SER A 355 -2.37 12.74 28.84
C SER A 355 -3.16 12.67 30.15
N SER A 356 -2.52 12.17 31.19
CA SER A 356 -3.06 12.11 32.54
C SER A 356 -1.98 12.50 33.55
N PHE A 357 -2.26 13.48 34.38
CA PHE A 357 -1.36 13.88 35.47
C PHE A 357 -1.93 13.49 36.84
N ASN A 358 -1.20 12.66 37.55
CA ASN A 358 -1.53 12.28 38.90
C ASN A 358 -0.90 13.29 39.88
N LYS A 359 -1.71 14.08 40.58
CA LYS A 359 -1.26 15.13 41.49
C LYS A 359 -0.67 14.56 42.79
N GLU A 360 -1.05 13.35 43.21
CA GLU A 360 -0.55 12.73 44.43
C GLU A 360 0.88 12.22 44.24
N THR A 361 1.14 11.64 43.08
CA THR A 361 2.45 11.07 42.74
C THR A 361 3.31 12.02 41.91
N ASN A 362 2.78 13.14 41.45
CA ASN A 362 3.40 14.06 40.50
C ASN A 362 3.89 13.41 39.21
N VAL A 363 3.17 12.41 38.73
CA VAL A 363 3.49 11.65 37.53
C VAL A 363 2.56 12.05 36.38
N LEU A 364 3.16 12.47 35.26
CA LEU A 364 2.47 12.61 33.98
C LEU A 364 2.61 11.33 33.18
N THR A 365 1.49 10.82 32.70
CA THR A 365 1.45 9.72 31.75
C THR A 365 0.93 10.22 30.42
N LEU A 366 1.72 10.02 29.35
CA LEU A 366 1.31 10.25 27.97
C LEU A 366 1.12 8.89 27.29
N THR A 367 -0.05 8.66 26.74
CA THR A 367 -0.40 7.40 26.06
C THR A 367 -0.66 7.68 24.61
N VAL A 368 0.12 7.05 23.73
CA VAL A 368 -0.04 7.11 22.27
C VAL A 368 -0.61 5.81 21.78
N LYS A 369 -1.74 5.87 21.09
CA LYS A 369 -2.40 4.70 20.51
C LYS A 369 -2.36 4.79 19.00
N ALA A 370 -1.96 3.70 18.35
CA ALA A 370 -2.08 3.58 16.90
C ALA A 370 -3.54 3.64 16.45
N GLN A 371 -3.76 3.98 15.19
CA GLN A 371 -5.11 4.04 14.64
C GLN A 371 -5.83 2.69 14.67
N ASP A 372 -5.09 1.61 14.46
CA ASP A 372 -5.60 0.24 14.42
C ASP A 372 -5.66 -0.46 15.80
N VAL A 373 -5.44 0.26 16.89
CA VAL A 373 -5.39 -0.28 18.27
C VAL A 373 -6.58 -1.16 18.62
N ARG A 374 -7.73 -0.95 18.01
CA ARG A 374 -8.93 -1.80 18.21
C ARG A 374 -8.70 -3.24 17.75
N PHE A 375 -7.88 -3.44 16.72
CA PHE A 375 -7.56 -4.74 16.13
C PHE A 375 -6.17 -5.23 16.56
N ASN A 376 -5.33 -4.32 17.04
CA ASN A 376 -3.99 -4.58 17.55
C ASN A 376 -3.81 -3.91 18.92
N PRO A 377 -4.30 -4.52 20.02
CA PRO A 377 -4.27 -3.91 21.36
C PRO A 377 -2.88 -3.56 21.88
N GLU A 378 -1.83 -4.21 21.36
CA GLU A 378 -0.43 -3.96 21.73
C GLU A 378 0.14 -2.68 21.09
N ALA A 379 -0.58 -2.09 20.12
CA ALA A 379 -0.14 -0.88 19.42
C ALA A 379 -0.38 0.38 20.26
N VAL A 380 0.23 0.40 21.44
CA VAL A 380 0.17 1.48 22.44
C VAL A 380 1.56 1.73 22.97
N THR A 381 1.96 3.01 23.02
CA THR A 381 3.20 3.44 23.69
C THR A 381 2.87 4.39 24.82
N THR A 382 3.42 4.13 25.99
CA THR A 382 3.25 4.95 27.18
C THR A 382 4.57 5.61 27.54
N TYR A 383 4.51 6.91 27.83
CA TYR A 383 5.63 7.72 28.35
C TYR A 383 5.26 8.21 29.74
N THR A 384 6.18 8.10 30.67
CA THR A 384 5.97 8.50 32.05
C THR A 384 7.01 9.55 32.45
N ILE A 385 6.56 10.70 32.94
CA ILE A 385 7.45 11.76 33.41
C ILE A 385 7.14 12.02 34.88
N GLN A 386 8.11 11.78 35.75
CA GLN A 386 8.08 12.16 37.15
C GLN A 386 8.48 13.62 37.28
N PHE A 387 7.64 14.43 37.90
CA PHE A 387 7.91 15.83 38.23
C PHE A 387 8.22 16.00 39.71
N ALA A 388 8.92 17.07 40.05
CA ALA A 388 9.04 17.46 41.43
C ALA A 388 7.67 17.86 42.01
N PRO A 389 7.44 17.66 43.31
CA PRO A 389 6.26 18.21 43.96
C PRO A 389 6.16 19.72 43.73
N THR A 390 5.01 20.16 43.32
CA THR A 390 4.74 21.60 43.24
C THR A 390 4.63 22.08 44.68
N GLU A 391 5.55 22.96 45.10
CA GLU A 391 5.34 23.62 46.39
C GLU A 391 3.98 24.29 46.37
N THR A 392 3.07 23.83 47.21
CA THR A 392 1.75 24.43 47.36
C THR A 392 1.85 25.74 48.04
N GLY A 393 2.33 26.75 47.34
CA GLY A 393 1.99 28.11 47.65
C GLY A 393 0.51 28.30 47.36
N ILE A 394 -0.28 28.53 48.37
CA ILE A 394 -1.72 28.82 48.31
C ILE A 394 -1.94 29.98 47.33
N ASN A 395 -2.28 29.72 46.11
CA ASN A 395 -2.93 30.67 45.20
C ASN A 395 -3.81 29.91 44.24
N ASP A 396 -5.12 30.08 44.43
CA ASP A 396 -6.13 29.76 43.43
C ASP A 396 -5.81 30.51 42.13
N VAL A 397 -5.08 29.89 41.24
CA VAL A 397 -4.90 30.41 39.89
C VAL A 397 -6.01 29.84 39.00
N LYS A 398 -7.01 30.66 38.75
CA LYS A 398 -7.92 30.48 37.62
C LYS A 398 -7.07 30.37 36.34
N THR A 399 -6.88 29.16 35.83
CA THR A 399 -6.16 28.91 34.59
C THR A 399 -6.93 29.45 33.41
N ASN A 400 -6.60 30.65 32.99
CA ASN A 400 -6.93 31.09 31.62
C ASN A 400 -6.02 30.33 30.66
N VAL A 401 -6.60 29.35 29.95
CA VAL A 401 -5.94 28.60 28.89
C VAL A 401 -5.71 29.52 27.72
N SER A 402 -4.50 30.07 27.56
CA SER A 402 -4.11 30.77 26.34
C SER A 402 -3.61 29.80 25.29
N ALA A 403 -3.99 30.04 24.09
CA ALA A 403 -3.95 29.27 22.87
C ALA A 403 -2.56 28.73 22.47
N ALA A 404 -2.25 27.52 22.90
CA ALA A 404 -1.40 26.63 22.10
C ALA A 404 -2.38 25.73 21.29
N SER A 405 -2.20 25.65 20.01
CA SER A 405 -3.09 25.08 18.98
C SER A 405 -4.27 24.27 19.54
N LYS A 406 -5.44 24.89 19.56
CA LYS A 406 -6.69 24.26 20.01
C LYS A 406 -7.06 23.16 19.04
N THR A 407 -6.49 21.97 19.23
CA THR A 407 -6.96 20.82 18.50
C THR A 407 -8.30 20.40 19.10
N ILE A 408 -9.35 20.59 18.33
CA ILE A 408 -10.72 20.23 18.68
C ILE A 408 -10.95 18.82 18.17
N TYR A 409 -11.47 17.94 19.01
CA TYR A 409 -11.89 16.60 18.60
C TYR A 409 -13.39 16.44 18.81
N THR A 410 -14.01 15.71 17.92
CA THR A 410 -15.37 15.20 18.08
C THR A 410 -15.37 14.01 19.03
N ILE A 411 -16.55 13.60 19.51
CA ILE A 411 -16.65 12.47 20.45
C ILE A 411 -16.19 11.13 19.85
N ASP A 412 -16.21 11.02 18.53
CA ASP A 412 -15.70 9.87 17.76
C ASP A 412 -14.20 9.98 17.41
N GLY A 413 -13.50 10.94 18.03
CA GLY A 413 -12.05 11.09 17.91
C GLY A 413 -11.56 11.84 16.67
N ARG A 414 -12.45 12.38 15.84
CA ARG A 414 -12.07 13.15 14.65
C ARG A 414 -11.62 14.56 15.03
N ARG A 415 -10.60 15.06 14.38
CA ARG A 415 -10.15 16.44 14.50
C ARG A 415 -11.13 17.38 13.78
N ALA A 416 -11.47 18.49 14.43
CA ALA A 416 -12.30 19.54 13.84
C ALA A 416 -11.58 20.90 13.92
N ASN A 417 -11.75 21.71 12.89
CA ASN A 417 -11.16 23.05 12.85
C ASN A 417 -12.00 24.06 13.61
N THR A 418 -13.27 23.75 13.87
CA THR A 418 -14.20 24.57 14.63
C THR A 418 -15.06 23.71 15.54
N LEU A 419 -15.65 24.31 16.57
CA LEU A 419 -16.63 23.63 17.42
C LEU A 419 -17.86 23.23 16.58
N ILE A 420 -18.14 21.93 16.52
CA ILE A 420 -19.34 21.41 15.89
C ILE A 420 -20.51 21.34 16.91
N LYS A 421 -21.73 21.28 16.41
CA LYS A 421 -22.92 21.08 17.26
C LYS A 421 -22.86 19.71 17.94
N GLY A 422 -22.87 19.69 19.25
CA GLY A 422 -22.77 18.50 20.07
C GLY A 422 -21.53 18.50 20.96
N VAL A 423 -20.99 17.32 21.26
CA VAL A 423 -19.84 17.16 22.16
C VAL A 423 -18.53 17.32 21.39
N ASN A 424 -17.71 18.25 21.84
CA ASN A 424 -16.34 18.46 21.36
C ASN A 424 -15.35 18.20 22.52
N ILE A 425 -14.15 17.77 22.19
CA ILE A 425 -13.06 17.58 23.14
C ILE A 425 -11.94 18.57 22.80
N ILE A 426 -11.63 19.45 23.73
CA ILE A 426 -10.52 20.41 23.62
C ILE A 426 -9.64 20.22 24.84
N ASN A 427 -8.37 19.93 24.62
CA ASN A 427 -7.40 19.74 25.71
C ASN A 427 -7.95 18.78 26.79
N ASN A 428 -8.49 17.63 26.36
CA ASN A 428 -9.13 16.60 27.19
C ASN A 428 -10.35 17.06 27.99
N LYS A 429 -10.93 18.21 27.68
CA LYS A 429 -12.18 18.68 28.28
C LYS A 429 -13.33 18.55 27.30
N LYS A 430 -14.45 18.01 27.81
CA LYS A 430 -15.72 17.93 27.07
C LYS A 430 -16.35 19.33 27.03
N ILE A 431 -16.64 19.82 25.83
CA ILE A 431 -17.36 21.08 25.57
C ILE A 431 -18.59 20.74 24.72
N ILE A 432 -19.72 21.23 25.13
CA ILE A 432 -20.99 21.10 24.38
C ILE A 432 -21.29 22.43 23.72
N LYS A 433 -21.51 22.43 22.41
CA LYS A 433 -21.94 23.58 21.62
C LYS A 433 -23.38 23.41 21.15
#